data_4454f8590cf635aadf3caf27dc0aa839
#
_entry.id   4454f8590cf635aadf3caf27dc0aa839
#
_cell.length_a   1.000
_cell.length_b   1.000
_cell.length_c   1.000
_cell.angle_alpha   90.00
_cell.angle_beta   90.00
_cell.angle_gamma   90.00
#
_symmetry.space_group_name_H-M   'P 1'
#
loop_
_entity.id
_entity.type
_entity.pdbx_description
1 polymer ?
#
loop_
_entity_poly.entity_id
_entity_poly.type
_entity_poly.pdbx_seq_one_letter_code
_entity_poly.pdbx_strand_id
1 'polypeptide(L)'
;MHRVFPNMKFIQMVVITLVVTTFVISCKEEIVEEPLDLTTIPLQTVENMNALQTKNGILQMRMEAPLLQRFENENESYELFPNGFFVYAYNEEGLLETQIESGVAKHTTSAKGKEETWEAFGNVVITNFIKGERMETDTLYWDREQGKIYTHCLVKMYAPSGFMQGYGMESDEMARNANIGRPFDSFGIVGRDSTTVVYIDTVNFIGPLTKPGF
;
A
#
# COMPACT_ATOMS: atom_id res chain seq x y z
N MET A 1 12.80 88.79 27.33
CA MET A 1 13.08 87.39 26.89
C MET A 1 12.07 86.44 27.67
N HIS A 2 10.86 86.32 27.12
CA HIS A 2 9.80 85.46 27.77
C HIS A 2 10.02 84.04 27.38
N ARG A 3 10.40 83.20 28.33
CA ARG A 3 10.34 81.74 28.19
C ARG A 3 8.91 81.26 28.41
N VAL A 4 8.21 80.89 27.37
CA VAL A 4 6.91 80.25 27.44
C VAL A 4 7.19 78.79 27.77
N PHE A 5 6.88 78.36 29.02
CA PHE A 5 6.92 76.97 29.39
C PHE A 5 5.65 76.31 28.83
N PRO A 6 5.76 75.24 28.03
CA PRO A 6 4.58 74.55 27.55
C PRO A 6 3.84 73.91 28.72
N ASN A 7 2.51 74.08 28.70
CA ASN A 7 1.62 73.59 29.72
C ASN A 7 1.76 72.08 29.90
N MET A 8 1.99 71.60 31.11
CA MET A 8 2.27 70.19 31.41
C MET A 8 1.17 69.27 30.89
N LYS A 9 -0.07 69.73 30.80
CA LYS A 9 -1.19 69.04 30.13
C LYS A 9 -1.00 68.87 28.62
N PHE A 10 -0.34 69.84 27.95
CA PHE A 10 -0.06 69.79 26.53
C PHE A 10 1.04 68.76 26.22
N ILE A 11 2.07 68.65 27.06
CA ILE A 11 3.13 67.64 26.93
C ILE A 11 2.56 66.25 27.17
N GLN A 12 1.69 66.08 28.16
CA GLN A 12 1.02 64.82 28.43
C GLN A 12 0.14 64.37 27.24
N MET A 13 -0.59 65.26 26.61
CA MET A 13 -1.42 65.00 25.45
C MET A 13 -0.58 64.56 24.22
N VAL A 14 0.54 65.22 23.99
CA VAL A 14 1.46 64.86 22.92
C VAL A 14 2.10 63.50 23.11
N VAL A 15 2.50 63.15 24.35
CA VAL A 15 3.07 61.85 24.68
C VAL A 15 2.03 60.72 24.53
N ILE A 16 0.79 60.96 24.96
CA ILE A 16 -0.31 59.95 24.80
C ILE A 16 -0.61 59.75 23.33
N THR A 17 -0.64 60.83 22.51
CA THR A 17 -0.90 60.70 21.07
C THR A 17 0.25 59.97 20.38
N LEU A 18 1.49 60.17 20.77
CA LEU A 18 2.67 59.48 20.19
C LEU A 18 2.67 57.99 20.57
N VAL A 19 2.28 57.65 21.79
CA VAL A 19 2.15 56.24 22.21
C VAL A 19 1.02 55.51 21.48
N VAL A 20 -0.14 56.19 21.29
CA VAL A 20 -1.26 55.61 20.55
C VAL A 20 -0.95 55.39 19.09
N THR A 21 -0.19 56.30 18.44
CA THR A 21 0.21 56.14 17.03
C THR A 21 1.21 55.01 16.83
N THR A 22 2.06 54.67 17.81
CA THR A 22 2.98 53.53 17.68
C THR A 22 2.27 52.19 17.77
N PHE A 23 1.10 52.10 18.42
CA PHE A 23 0.32 50.88 18.47
C PHE A 23 -0.47 50.55 17.20
N VAL A 24 -0.71 51.51 16.30
CA VAL A 24 -1.47 51.29 15.07
C VAL A 24 -0.56 50.94 13.86
N ILE A 25 0.77 50.96 14.02
CA ILE A 25 1.71 50.47 13.00
C ILE A 25 2.14 49.05 13.37
N SER A 26 1.21 48.19 13.80
CA SER A 26 1.41 46.79 13.82
C SER A 26 1.38 46.33 12.35
N CYS A 27 2.54 45.98 11.79
CA CYS A 27 2.63 45.33 10.49
C CYS A 27 1.60 44.25 10.35
N LYS A 28 0.62 44.41 9.46
CA LYS A 28 0.02 43.28 8.79
C LYS A 28 1.11 42.74 7.85
N GLU A 29 1.90 41.77 8.28
CA GLU A 29 2.47 40.83 7.35
C GLU A 29 1.26 40.12 6.71
N GLU A 30 0.91 40.49 5.49
CA GLU A 30 0.18 39.62 4.60
C GLU A 30 1.10 38.44 4.39
N ILE A 31 0.90 37.38 5.18
CA ILE A 31 1.39 36.05 4.84
C ILE A 31 0.63 35.72 3.55
N VAL A 32 1.28 35.91 2.42
CA VAL A 32 0.85 35.31 1.15
C VAL A 32 1.05 33.83 1.37
N GLU A 33 0.03 33.17 1.94
CA GLU A 33 -0.04 31.72 1.91
C GLU A 33 -0.15 31.35 0.43
N GLU A 34 0.97 30.99 -0.19
CA GLU A 34 0.88 30.24 -1.43
C GLU A 34 -0.03 29.06 -1.16
N PRO A 35 -1.07 28.82 -1.98
CA PRO A 35 -1.97 27.70 -1.77
C PRO A 35 -1.13 26.41 -1.72
N LEU A 36 -1.13 25.77 -0.56
CA LEU A 36 -0.40 24.54 -0.36
C LEU A 36 -0.92 23.53 -1.40
N ASP A 37 -0.04 23.06 -2.27
CA ASP A 37 -0.42 22.00 -3.22
C ASP A 37 -0.57 20.67 -2.47
N LEU A 38 -1.77 20.41 -1.98
CA LEU A 38 -2.13 19.20 -1.25
C LEU A 38 -2.01 17.92 -2.09
N THR A 39 -1.77 18.05 -3.40
CA THR A 39 -1.55 16.88 -4.25
C THR A 39 -0.12 16.34 -4.16
N THR A 40 0.83 17.18 -3.74
CA THR A 40 2.26 16.84 -3.65
C THR A 40 2.77 16.72 -2.21
N ILE A 41 2.04 17.27 -1.25
CA ILE A 41 2.41 17.26 0.17
C ILE A 41 1.48 16.32 0.94
N PRO A 42 2.02 15.31 1.66
CA PRO A 42 1.17 14.42 2.43
C PRO A 42 0.49 15.17 3.59
N LEU A 43 -0.81 14.98 3.75
CA LEU A 43 -1.59 15.49 4.90
C LEU A 43 -1.20 14.83 6.21
N GLN A 44 -0.77 13.58 6.12
CA GLN A 44 -0.36 12.79 7.27
C GLN A 44 0.80 11.89 6.86
N THR A 45 1.77 11.75 7.76
CA THR A 45 2.88 10.80 7.65
C THR A 45 2.93 9.96 8.92
N VAL A 46 3.01 8.65 8.77
CA VAL A 46 3.15 7.69 9.87
C VAL A 46 4.39 6.84 9.62
N GLU A 47 5.30 6.82 10.57
CA GLU A 47 6.48 5.95 10.56
C GLU A 47 6.20 4.65 11.32
N ASN A 48 6.75 3.55 10.83
CA ASN A 48 6.64 2.22 11.45
C ASN A 48 5.17 1.82 11.71
N MET A 49 4.33 1.96 10.68
CA MET A 49 2.93 1.60 10.76
C MET A 49 2.77 0.11 11.05
N ASN A 50 1.91 -0.21 12.01
CA ASN A 50 1.48 -1.57 12.32
C ASN A 50 -0.02 -1.55 12.60
N ALA A 51 -0.80 -2.18 11.72
CA ALA A 51 -2.25 -2.25 11.79
C ALA A 51 -2.69 -3.70 11.99
N LEU A 52 -3.59 -3.92 12.95
CA LEU A 52 -4.11 -5.24 13.30
C LEU A 52 -5.61 -5.29 13.05
N GLN A 53 -6.07 -6.31 12.34
CA GLN A 53 -7.48 -6.62 12.16
C GLN A 53 -7.82 -7.89 12.92
N THR A 54 -8.78 -7.79 13.84
CA THR A 54 -9.25 -8.94 14.63
C THR A 54 -10.74 -9.17 14.39
N LYS A 55 -11.15 -10.44 14.46
CA LYS A 55 -12.56 -10.86 14.42
C LYS A 55 -12.80 -11.83 15.57
N ASN A 56 -13.77 -11.50 16.44
CA ASN A 56 -14.08 -12.28 17.63
C ASN A 56 -12.86 -12.53 18.55
N GLY A 57 -11.94 -11.56 18.64
CA GLY A 57 -10.72 -11.68 19.44
C GLY A 57 -9.58 -12.48 18.77
N ILE A 58 -9.78 -13.02 17.58
CA ILE A 58 -8.75 -13.74 16.82
C ILE A 58 -8.14 -12.79 15.79
N LEU A 59 -6.82 -12.76 15.72
CA LEU A 59 -6.10 -11.98 14.72
C LEU A 59 -6.36 -12.59 13.33
N GLN A 60 -6.88 -11.76 12.42
CA GLN A 60 -7.14 -12.16 11.03
C GLN A 60 -6.09 -11.62 10.07
N MET A 61 -5.63 -10.39 10.33
CA MET A 61 -4.68 -9.74 9.44
C MET A 61 -3.80 -8.77 10.24
N ARG A 62 -2.55 -8.67 9.83
CA ARG A 62 -1.60 -7.65 10.28
C ARG A 62 -0.96 -7.01 9.05
N MET A 63 -0.92 -5.69 9.03
CA MET A 63 -0.25 -4.91 7.99
C MET A 63 0.87 -4.09 8.61
N GLU A 64 2.02 -4.07 7.97
CA GLU A 64 3.20 -3.34 8.41
C GLU A 64 3.80 -2.54 7.26
N ALA A 65 4.24 -1.33 7.54
CA ALA A 65 5.00 -0.52 6.61
C ALA A 65 5.98 0.41 7.35
N PRO A 66 7.21 0.59 6.86
CA PRO A 66 8.15 1.55 7.43
C PRO A 66 7.64 2.99 7.35
N LEU A 67 6.88 3.31 6.29
CA LEU A 67 6.35 4.64 6.05
C LEU A 67 4.97 4.56 5.40
N LEU A 68 4.02 5.33 5.92
CA LEU A 68 2.73 5.61 5.31
C LEU A 68 2.59 7.11 5.12
N GLN A 69 2.18 7.52 3.93
CA GLN A 69 1.87 8.90 3.58
C GLN A 69 0.45 8.99 3.04
N ARG A 70 -0.37 9.85 3.64
CA ARG A 70 -1.75 10.09 3.20
C ARG A 70 -1.85 11.38 2.43
N PHE A 71 -2.49 11.28 1.28
CA PHE A 71 -2.78 12.40 0.38
C PHE A 71 -4.29 12.49 0.16
N GLU A 72 -4.76 13.70 -0.12
CA GLU A 72 -6.16 13.94 -0.42
C GLU A 72 -6.27 15.04 -1.48
N ASN A 73 -7.14 14.84 -2.44
CA ASN A 73 -7.51 15.85 -3.42
C ASN A 73 -9.05 15.87 -3.57
N GLU A 74 -9.58 16.71 -4.45
CA GLU A 74 -11.03 16.87 -4.63
C GLU A 74 -11.75 15.59 -5.07
N ASN A 75 -11.06 14.66 -5.70
CA ASN A 75 -11.63 13.47 -6.32
C ASN A 75 -11.39 12.18 -5.53
N GLU A 76 -10.24 12.09 -4.84
CA GLU A 76 -9.79 10.87 -4.16
C GLU A 76 -8.93 11.18 -2.94
N SER A 77 -8.91 10.25 -2.01
CA SER A 77 -7.93 10.16 -0.93
C SER A 77 -7.12 8.89 -1.15
N TYR A 78 -5.80 8.96 -0.99
CA TYR A 78 -4.97 7.76 -1.10
C TYR A 78 -3.88 7.71 -0.02
N GLU A 79 -3.54 6.49 0.34
CA GLU A 79 -2.45 6.14 1.23
C GLU A 79 -1.36 5.46 0.41
N LEU A 80 -0.14 5.99 0.50
CA LEU A 80 1.04 5.49 -0.18
C LEU A 80 2.00 4.88 0.84
N PHE A 81 2.51 3.70 0.54
CA PHE A 81 3.51 2.96 1.30
C PHE A 81 4.79 2.82 0.46
N PRO A 82 5.66 3.84 0.43
CA PRO A 82 6.74 3.93 -0.56
C PRO A 82 7.96 3.06 -0.25
N ASN A 83 8.10 2.57 0.97
CA ASN A 83 9.32 1.92 1.47
C ASN A 83 9.11 0.45 1.86
N GLY A 84 8.16 -0.22 1.22
CA GLY A 84 7.77 -1.59 1.53
C GLY A 84 6.42 -1.68 2.23
N PHE A 85 5.70 -2.75 1.93
CA PHE A 85 4.41 -3.06 2.52
C PHE A 85 4.29 -4.57 2.75
N PHE A 86 3.87 -4.96 3.94
CA PHE A 86 3.76 -6.34 4.37
C PHE A 86 2.36 -6.61 4.89
N VAL A 87 1.75 -7.67 4.41
CA VAL A 87 0.46 -8.18 4.88
C VAL A 87 0.65 -9.60 5.37
N TYR A 88 0.22 -9.87 6.57
CA TYR A 88 0.21 -11.20 7.19
C TYR A 88 -1.24 -11.60 7.44
N ALA A 89 -1.71 -12.65 6.80
CA ALA A 89 -3.05 -13.16 6.94
C ALA A 89 -3.05 -14.49 7.73
N TYR A 90 -3.94 -14.57 8.68
CA TYR A 90 -4.04 -15.68 9.64
C TYR A 90 -5.33 -16.47 9.38
N ASN A 91 -5.26 -17.79 9.53
CA ASN A 91 -6.42 -18.64 9.41
C ASN A 91 -7.35 -18.55 10.65
N GLU A 92 -8.45 -19.29 10.65
CA GLU A 92 -9.43 -19.30 11.75
C GLU A 92 -8.86 -19.80 13.09
N GLU A 93 -7.76 -20.55 13.05
CA GLU A 93 -7.03 -21.04 14.21
C GLU A 93 -5.99 -20.03 14.74
N GLY A 94 -5.84 -18.89 14.05
CA GLY A 94 -4.85 -17.86 14.38
C GLY A 94 -3.42 -18.19 13.92
N LEU A 95 -3.26 -19.18 13.03
CA LEU A 95 -1.96 -19.51 12.44
C LEU A 95 -1.69 -18.65 11.20
N LEU A 96 -0.45 -18.19 11.05
CA LEU A 96 -0.03 -17.49 9.86
C LEU A 96 -0.16 -18.39 8.62
N GLU A 97 -1.01 -18.01 7.70
CA GLU A 97 -1.26 -18.76 6.49
C GLU A 97 -0.60 -18.12 5.27
N THR A 98 -0.77 -16.82 5.11
CA THR A 98 -0.27 -16.12 3.93
C THR A 98 0.47 -14.85 4.33
N GLN A 99 1.58 -14.60 3.64
CA GLN A 99 2.32 -13.35 3.68
C GLN A 99 2.36 -12.77 2.26
N ILE A 100 2.10 -11.47 2.15
CA ILE A 100 2.29 -10.70 0.92
C ILE A 100 3.29 -9.60 1.24
N GLU A 101 4.30 -9.45 0.41
CA GLU A 101 5.29 -8.39 0.51
C GLU A 101 5.45 -7.68 -0.84
N SER A 102 5.67 -6.37 -0.81
CA SER A 102 5.91 -5.56 -1.99
C SER A 102 6.84 -4.39 -1.69
N GLY A 103 7.51 -3.88 -2.71
CA GLY A 103 8.36 -2.69 -2.59
C GLY A 103 7.55 -1.42 -2.31
N VAL A 104 6.37 -1.32 -2.89
CA VAL A 104 5.44 -0.18 -2.75
C VAL A 104 4.01 -0.70 -2.70
N ALA A 105 3.14 -0.03 -1.97
CA ALA A 105 1.69 -0.22 -2.07
C ALA A 105 0.95 1.11 -2.08
N LYS A 106 -0.24 1.11 -2.68
CA LYS A 106 -1.16 2.24 -2.72
C LYS A 106 -2.56 1.76 -2.39
N HIS A 107 -3.22 2.47 -1.49
CA HIS A 107 -4.63 2.31 -1.18
C HIS A 107 -5.35 3.59 -1.59
N THR A 108 -6.34 3.50 -2.47
CA THR A 108 -7.11 4.63 -2.98
C THR A 108 -8.56 4.48 -2.61
N THR A 109 -9.16 5.56 -2.13
CA THR A 109 -10.59 5.66 -1.86
C THR A 109 -11.15 6.84 -2.65
N SER A 110 -12.21 6.60 -3.44
CA SER A 110 -12.89 7.69 -4.16
C SER A 110 -13.53 8.68 -3.18
N ALA A 111 -13.64 9.97 -3.55
CA ALA A 111 -14.26 11.01 -2.72
C ALA A 111 -15.71 10.69 -2.31
N LYS A 112 -16.40 9.83 -3.05
CA LYS A 112 -17.76 9.35 -2.74
C LYS A 112 -17.75 8.14 -1.78
N GLY A 113 -16.56 7.63 -1.41
CA GLY A 113 -16.38 6.50 -0.49
C GLY A 113 -16.95 5.17 -1.01
N LYS A 114 -17.22 5.05 -2.31
CA LYS A 114 -17.87 3.87 -2.92
C LYS A 114 -16.90 2.93 -3.61
N GLU A 115 -15.73 3.44 -3.98
CA GLU A 115 -14.73 2.66 -4.68
C GLU A 115 -13.43 2.68 -3.87
N GLU A 116 -12.95 1.50 -3.55
CA GLU A 116 -11.72 1.27 -2.80
C GLU A 116 -10.83 0.34 -3.64
N THR A 117 -9.59 0.75 -3.88
CA THR A 117 -8.63 -0.01 -4.68
C THR A 117 -7.32 -0.16 -3.90
N TRP A 118 -6.84 -1.38 -3.81
CA TRP A 118 -5.53 -1.70 -3.27
C TRP A 118 -4.61 -2.20 -4.38
N GLU A 119 -3.44 -1.63 -4.47
CA GLU A 119 -2.42 -1.97 -5.44
C GLU A 119 -1.08 -2.16 -4.73
N ALA A 120 -0.42 -3.27 -5.01
CA ALA A 120 0.94 -3.55 -4.56
C ALA A 120 1.83 -3.74 -5.77
N PHE A 121 3.00 -3.14 -5.80
CA PHE A 121 3.92 -3.20 -6.93
C PHE A 121 5.39 -3.14 -6.53
N GLY A 122 6.25 -3.55 -7.46
CA GLY A 122 7.69 -3.66 -7.23
C GLY A 122 8.07 -4.94 -6.50
N ASN A 123 8.26 -6.03 -7.24
CA ASN A 123 8.65 -7.35 -6.72
C ASN A 123 7.67 -7.90 -5.67
N VAL A 124 6.42 -8.04 -6.05
CA VAL A 124 5.41 -8.62 -5.17
C VAL A 124 5.67 -10.10 -4.97
N VAL A 125 5.74 -10.52 -3.73
CA VAL A 125 5.90 -11.92 -3.34
C VAL A 125 4.75 -12.33 -2.44
N ILE A 126 4.11 -13.44 -2.79
CA ILE A 126 3.03 -14.06 -2.00
C ILE A 126 3.53 -15.41 -1.53
N THR A 127 3.53 -15.66 -0.24
CA THR A 127 3.94 -16.94 0.36
C THR A 127 2.76 -17.53 1.12
N ASN A 128 2.31 -18.72 0.72
CA ASN A 128 1.38 -19.52 1.49
C ASN A 128 2.15 -20.57 2.28
N PHE A 129 2.23 -20.40 3.59
CA PHE A 129 3.03 -21.25 4.48
C PHE A 129 2.42 -22.65 4.67
N ILE A 130 1.08 -22.77 4.61
CA ILE A 130 0.38 -24.03 4.81
C ILE A 130 0.59 -24.95 3.60
N LYS A 131 0.52 -24.40 2.39
CA LYS A 131 0.74 -25.12 1.14
C LYS A 131 2.22 -25.23 0.76
N GLY A 132 3.09 -24.38 1.34
CA GLY A 132 4.48 -24.27 0.93
C GLY A 132 4.63 -23.68 -0.47
N GLU A 133 3.69 -22.83 -0.88
CA GLU A 133 3.67 -22.17 -2.19
C GLU A 133 4.22 -20.76 -2.10
N ARG A 134 4.99 -20.38 -3.11
CA ARG A 134 5.53 -19.01 -3.27
C ARG A 134 5.20 -18.52 -4.68
N MET A 135 4.59 -17.36 -4.77
CA MET A 135 4.29 -16.70 -6.04
C MET A 135 5.02 -15.36 -6.13
N GLU A 136 5.50 -15.04 -7.32
CA GLU A 136 6.21 -13.79 -7.63
C GLU A 136 5.53 -13.12 -8.82
N THR A 137 5.28 -11.82 -8.69
CA THR A 137 4.72 -10.98 -9.76
C THR A 137 5.20 -9.54 -9.61
N ASP A 138 5.02 -8.71 -10.63
CA ASP A 138 5.38 -7.30 -10.57
C ASP A 138 4.32 -6.46 -9.83
N THR A 139 3.06 -6.72 -10.11
CA THR A 139 1.93 -5.96 -9.57
C THR A 139 0.83 -6.89 -9.09
N LEU A 140 0.20 -6.56 -7.98
CA LEU A 140 -0.94 -7.29 -7.41
C LEU A 140 -2.04 -6.30 -7.05
N TYR A 141 -3.28 -6.64 -7.38
CA TYR A 141 -4.49 -5.92 -7.01
C TYR A 141 -5.26 -6.72 -5.97
N TRP A 142 -5.87 -6.03 -5.02
CA TRP A 142 -6.78 -6.61 -4.06
C TRP A 142 -8.14 -5.94 -4.12
N ASP A 143 -9.13 -6.72 -4.52
CA ASP A 143 -10.54 -6.36 -4.49
C ASP A 143 -11.16 -6.88 -3.18
N ARG A 144 -11.29 -5.99 -2.20
CA ARG A 144 -11.84 -6.33 -0.89
C ARG A 144 -13.33 -6.64 -0.93
N GLU A 145 -14.06 -6.06 -1.85
CA GLU A 145 -15.49 -6.29 -1.99
C GLU A 145 -15.77 -7.73 -2.46
N GLN A 146 -14.97 -8.21 -3.40
CA GLN A 146 -15.05 -9.57 -3.91
C GLN A 146 -14.23 -10.60 -3.10
N GLY A 147 -13.38 -10.15 -2.16
CA GLY A 147 -12.47 -11.02 -1.41
C GLY A 147 -11.45 -11.70 -2.30
N LYS A 148 -10.90 -10.98 -3.29
CA LYS A 148 -10.01 -11.52 -4.31
C LYS A 148 -8.74 -10.73 -4.45
N ILE A 149 -7.64 -11.46 -4.72
CA ILE A 149 -6.40 -10.89 -5.23
C ILE A 149 -6.21 -11.32 -6.69
N TYR A 150 -5.69 -10.41 -7.51
CA TYR A 150 -5.47 -10.71 -8.93
C TYR A 150 -4.33 -9.89 -9.52
N THR A 151 -3.80 -10.36 -10.63
CA THR A 151 -2.82 -9.64 -11.44
C THR A 151 -3.00 -9.94 -12.92
N HIS A 152 -2.55 -9.04 -13.78
CA HIS A 152 -2.44 -9.25 -15.22
C HIS A 152 -1.01 -9.49 -15.69
N CYS A 153 -0.05 -9.33 -14.78
CA CYS A 153 1.38 -9.48 -15.03
C CYS A 153 1.79 -10.95 -15.14
N LEU A 154 3.06 -11.18 -15.46
CA LEU A 154 3.69 -12.49 -15.35
C LEU A 154 3.68 -12.94 -13.89
N VAL A 155 3.24 -14.17 -13.65
CA VAL A 155 3.32 -14.83 -12.35
C VAL A 155 4.21 -16.05 -12.46
N LYS A 156 5.09 -16.23 -11.48
CA LYS A 156 5.88 -17.44 -11.28
C LYS A 156 5.47 -18.05 -9.94
N MET A 157 5.00 -19.28 -9.97
CA MET A 157 4.59 -20.02 -8.78
C MET A 157 5.51 -21.22 -8.56
N TYR A 158 6.06 -21.28 -7.37
CA TYR A 158 6.89 -22.38 -6.88
C TYR A 158 6.09 -23.13 -5.83
N ALA A 159 5.92 -24.44 -6.02
CA ALA A 159 5.20 -25.32 -5.13
C ALA A 159 5.97 -26.61 -4.89
N PRO A 160 5.72 -27.35 -3.79
CA PRO A 160 6.31 -28.68 -3.60
C PRO A 160 5.97 -29.65 -4.74
N SER A 161 4.85 -29.43 -5.42
CA SER A 161 4.38 -30.20 -6.57
C SER A 161 4.97 -29.79 -7.91
N GLY A 162 5.76 -28.72 -7.97
CA GLY A 162 6.39 -28.26 -9.22
C GLY A 162 6.49 -26.74 -9.34
N PHE A 163 6.64 -26.31 -10.57
CA PHE A 163 6.74 -24.91 -10.98
C PHE A 163 5.70 -24.58 -12.03
N MET A 164 5.04 -23.45 -11.88
CA MET A 164 4.10 -22.93 -12.87
C MET A 164 4.37 -21.45 -13.12
N GLN A 165 4.28 -21.04 -14.36
CA GLN A 165 4.31 -19.63 -14.73
C GLN A 165 3.27 -19.33 -15.81
N GLY A 166 2.80 -18.09 -15.84
CA GLY A 166 1.81 -17.66 -16.82
C GLY A 166 1.49 -16.17 -16.67
N TYR A 167 0.68 -15.64 -17.57
CA TYR A 167 0.23 -14.26 -17.52
C TYR A 167 -1.19 -14.18 -16.94
N GLY A 168 -1.31 -13.40 -15.87
CA GLY A 168 -2.53 -13.26 -15.12
C GLY A 168 -2.69 -14.33 -14.03
N MET A 169 -3.22 -13.91 -12.90
CA MET A 169 -3.56 -14.79 -11.79
C MET A 169 -4.77 -14.22 -11.07
N GLU A 170 -5.61 -15.09 -10.56
CA GLU A 170 -6.73 -14.77 -9.67
C GLU A 170 -6.74 -15.77 -8.52
N SER A 171 -6.98 -15.30 -7.30
CA SER A 171 -7.10 -16.12 -6.09
C SER A 171 -8.04 -15.48 -5.09
N ASP A 172 -8.44 -16.24 -4.07
CA ASP A 172 -8.98 -15.65 -2.84
C ASP A 172 -7.89 -14.82 -2.12
N GLU A 173 -8.29 -13.95 -1.21
CA GLU A 173 -7.37 -13.05 -0.48
C GLU A 173 -6.37 -13.78 0.44
N MET A 174 -6.58 -15.07 0.70
CA MET A 174 -5.65 -15.92 1.44
C MET A 174 -4.69 -16.70 0.51
N ALA A 175 -4.74 -16.45 -0.79
CA ALA A 175 -3.94 -17.15 -1.80
C ALA A 175 -4.07 -18.69 -1.76
N ARG A 176 -5.25 -19.21 -1.39
CA ARG A 176 -5.50 -20.66 -1.26
C ARG A 176 -5.74 -21.33 -2.61
N ASN A 177 -6.37 -20.61 -3.54
CA ASN A 177 -6.89 -21.16 -4.79
C ASN A 177 -6.40 -20.32 -5.98
N ALA A 178 -5.07 -20.15 -6.08
CA ALA A 178 -4.47 -19.40 -7.16
C ALA A 178 -4.68 -20.12 -8.51
N ASN A 179 -5.33 -19.42 -9.44
CA ASN A 179 -5.50 -19.86 -10.82
C ASN A 179 -4.64 -18.97 -11.73
N ILE A 180 -3.62 -19.56 -12.36
CA ILE A 180 -2.72 -18.85 -13.26
C ILE A 180 -3.25 -18.98 -14.69
N GLY A 181 -3.51 -17.82 -15.30
CA GLY A 181 -3.93 -17.74 -16.70
C GLY A 181 -2.76 -17.94 -17.67
N ARG A 182 -3.09 -18.33 -18.90
CA ARG A 182 -2.13 -18.47 -20.00
C ARG A 182 -0.78 -19.08 -19.57
N PRO A 183 -0.78 -20.31 -19.00
CA PRO A 183 0.42 -20.95 -18.50
C PRO A 183 1.36 -21.35 -19.65
N PHE A 184 2.68 -21.35 -19.39
CA PHE A 184 3.73 -21.81 -20.31
C PHE A 184 4.95 -22.28 -19.51
N ASP A 185 5.80 -23.12 -20.11
CA ASP A 185 7.06 -23.60 -19.54
C ASP A 185 6.93 -24.04 -18.06
N SER A 186 5.88 -24.78 -17.77
CA SER A 186 5.55 -25.26 -16.43
C SER A 186 5.82 -26.75 -16.30
N PHE A 187 6.13 -27.22 -15.08
CA PHE A 187 6.31 -28.64 -14.81
C PHE A 187 5.72 -29.04 -13.45
N GLY A 188 5.23 -30.26 -13.37
CA GLY A 188 4.73 -30.85 -12.14
C GLY A 188 5.53 -32.10 -11.77
N ILE A 189 5.58 -32.40 -10.44
CA ILE A 189 6.17 -33.60 -9.89
C ILE A 189 5.01 -34.55 -9.55
N VAL A 190 4.98 -35.69 -10.19
CA VAL A 190 3.91 -36.70 -10.00
C VAL A 190 4.50 -37.95 -9.35
N GLY A 191 3.93 -38.37 -8.24
CA GLY A 191 4.08 -39.68 -7.66
C GLY A 191 5.13 -39.84 -6.56
N ARG A 192 4.84 -40.74 -5.62
CA ARG A 192 5.69 -41.11 -4.49
C ARG A 192 6.86 -42.02 -4.86
N ASP A 193 6.81 -42.66 -6.03
CA ASP A 193 7.75 -43.72 -6.43
C ASP A 193 8.50 -43.44 -7.71
N SER A 194 8.34 -42.27 -8.32
CA SER A 194 9.07 -41.93 -9.50
C SER A 194 9.90 -40.67 -9.30
N THR A 195 11.18 -40.81 -9.48
CA THR A 195 12.10 -39.69 -9.76
C THR A 195 11.79 -39.01 -11.10
N THR A 196 10.64 -39.29 -11.68
CA THR A 196 10.27 -38.84 -13.02
C THR A 196 9.52 -37.51 -12.88
N VAL A 197 10.17 -36.45 -13.31
CA VAL A 197 9.48 -35.17 -13.55
C VAL A 197 8.60 -35.37 -14.79
N VAL A 198 7.29 -35.22 -14.59
CA VAL A 198 6.37 -35.25 -15.75
C VAL A 198 6.33 -33.85 -16.32
N TYR A 199 6.87 -33.76 -17.54
CA TYR A 199 6.79 -32.51 -18.29
C TYR A 199 5.40 -32.38 -18.92
N ILE A 200 4.69 -31.30 -18.58
CA ILE A 200 3.42 -30.97 -19.22
C ILE A 200 3.71 -29.93 -20.30
N ASP A 201 3.46 -30.26 -21.55
CA ASP A 201 3.51 -29.28 -22.64
C ASP A 201 2.26 -28.37 -22.53
N THR A 202 2.46 -27.21 -21.96
CA THR A 202 1.39 -26.21 -21.77
C THR A 202 1.03 -25.44 -23.05
N VAL A 203 1.84 -25.55 -24.08
CA VAL A 203 1.58 -24.92 -25.40
C VAL A 203 0.55 -25.70 -26.19
N ASN A 204 0.67 -27.02 -26.19
CA ASN A 204 -0.20 -27.90 -26.97
C ASN A 204 -1.22 -28.66 -26.11
N PHE A 205 -1.22 -28.46 -24.78
CA PHE A 205 -2.06 -29.22 -23.85
C PHE A 205 -1.96 -30.73 -23.97
N ILE A 206 -0.83 -31.23 -24.42
CA ILE A 206 -0.53 -32.65 -24.54
C ILE A 206 0.20 -33.05 -23.23
N GLY A 207 -0.44 -33.71 -22.37
CA GLY A 207 0.23 -34.23 -21.20
C GLY A 207 -0.44 -35.49 -20.68
N PRO A 208 0.21 -36.20 -19.75
CA PRO A 208 1.60 -36.09 -19.34
C PRO A 208 2.52 -36.81 -20.34
N LEU A 209 3.59 -36.15 -20.76
CA LEU A 209 4.63 -36.78 -21.53
C LEU A 209 5.55 -37.56 -20.59
N THR A 210 5.41 -38.88 -20.57
CA THR A 210 6.41 -39.73 -19.93
C THR A 210 7.69 -39.68 -20.79
N LYS A 211 8.83 -39.31 -20.19
CA LYS A 211 10.12 -39.50 -20.88
C LYS A 211 10.23 -40.96 -21.24
N PRO A 212 10.55 -41.29 -22.50
CA PRO A 212 10.90 -42.67 -22.84
C PRO A 212 12.09 -43.09 -21.98
N GLY A 213 11.91 -44.18 -21.23
CA GLY A 213 12.97 -44.74 -20.41
C GLY A 213 14.17 -45.07 -21.30
N PHE A 214 15.34 -44.63 -20.82
CA PHE A 214 16.63 -45.11 -21.28
C PHE A 214 16.91 -46.44 -20.60
#